data_c72bd52aca509b96ef55d43a4948f346
#
_entry.id   c72bd52aca509b96ef55d43a4948f346
#
_cell.length_a   1.000
_cell.length_b   1.000
_cell.length_c   1.000
_cell.angle_alpha   90.00
_cell.angle_beta   90.00
_cell.angle_gamma   90.00
#
_symmetry.space_group_name_H-M   'P 1'
#
loop_
_entity.id
_entity.type
_entity.pdbx_description
1 polymer ?
#
loop_
_entity_poly.entity_id
_entity_poly.type
_entity_poly.pdbx_seq_one_letter_code
_entity_poly.pdbx_strand_id
1 'polypeptide(L)'
;EAGAVAFTDGLKPVWHTDIFLKSLQYLQKFDGLLIDHPEDNWLNLFGQMHEGPNSTMLGLKGMPRIAEEVAVSRNLELLAYASGRVHFSKLSTAKAIDMVRAAKKKGLKVSCDIASYQPLLNDELLSDFDTNYKVNPPLREKSDQDALIKGLKDGTIDVLVSNHIPLDDESKFLEFDLADFGMINLQTFASHIATLGNSVDMEVLIEKITDAPRRLLNLAPVTIDIGMKANLTLFDPKCEWTFTPATNLSKSRNSPWLGKTLTGKAVAVFNNSKQVLDV
;
A
#
# COMPACT_ATOMS: atom_id res chain seq x y z
N GLU A 1 -4.29 19.80 -18.45
CA GLU A 1 -4.26 21.27 -18.22
C GLU A 1 -4.41 21.63 -16.73
N ALA A 2 -5.21 20.85 -15.93
CA ALA A 2 -5.42 21.09 -14.50
C ALA A 2 -4.32 20.53 -13.58
N GLY A 3 -3.26 19.89 -14.13
CA GLY A 3 -2.14 19.36 -13.37
C GLY A 3 -2.36 17.99 -12.72
N ALA A 4 -3.42 17.25 -13.09
CA ALA A 4 -3.61 15.88 -12.63
C ALA A 4 -2.49 14.98 -13.17
N VAL A 5 -1.87 14.19 -12.28
CA VAL A 5 -0.75 13.28 -12.61
C VAL A 5 -1.18 11.82 -12.73
N ALA A 6 -2.35 11.47 -12.20
CA ALA A 6 -2.97 10.15 -12.29
C ALA A 6 -4.48 10.26 -12.08
N PHE A 7 -5.20 9.17 -12.37
CA PHE A 7 -6.66 9.08 -12.28
C PHE A 7 -7.05 7.80 -11.53
N THR A 8 -8.02 7.90 -10.61
CA THR A 8 -8.43 6.79 -9.76
C THR A 8 -9.86 6.98 -9.26
N ASP A 9 -10.53 5.88 -8.94
CA ASP A 9 -11.78 5.88 -8.16
C ASP A 9 -11.53 5.90 -6.63
N GLY A 10 -10.29 6.16 -6.22
CA GLY A 10 -9.89 6.24 -4.82
C GLY A 10 -9.84 4.87 -4.14
N LEU A 11 -10.62 4.70 -3.08
CA LEU A 11 -10.66 3.45 -2.31
C LEU A 11 -11.64 2.41 -2.88
N LYS A 12 -12.42 2.76 -3.91
CA LYS A 12 -13.38 1.86 -4.54
C LYS A 12 -12.79 1.26 -5.81
N PRO A 13 -12.97 -0.06 -6.05
CA PRO A 13 -12.49 -0.68 -7.26
C PRO A 13 -13.31 -0.26 -8.48
N VAL A 14 -12.68 -0.14 -9.64
CA VAL A 14 -13.38 0.01 -10.92
C VAL A 14 -13.89 -1.36 -11.35
N TRP A 15 -15.01 -1.76 -10.78
CA TRP A 15 -15.58 -3.10 -10.98
C TRP A 15 -16.21 -3.31 -12.37
N HIS A 16 -16.68 -2.24 -13.00
CA HIS A 16 -17.38 -2.33 -14.30
C HIS A 16 -16.38 -2.38 -15.46
N THR A 17 -16.35 -3.52 -16.15
CA THR A 17 -15.38 -3.83 -17.23
C THR A 17 -15.34 -2.78 -18.34
N ASP A 18 -16.51 -2.31 -18.81
CA ASP A 18 -16.58 -1.31 -19.89
C ASP A 18 -16.07 0.05 -19.45
N ILE A 19 -16.34 0.46 -18.19
CA ILE A 19 -15.81 1.71 -17.63
C ILE A 19 -14.28 1.65 -17.55
N PHE A 20 -13.71 0.53 -17.05
CA PHE A 20 -12.27 0.34 -17.00
C PHE A 20 -11.63 0.43 -18.39
N LEU A 21 -12.21 -0.28 -19.38
CA LEU A 21 -11.75 -0.25 -20.76
C LEU A 21 -11.79 1.17 -21.37
N LYS A 22 -12.91 1.87 -21.22
CA LYS A 22 -13.07 3.25 -21.72
C LYS A 22 -12.12 4.23 -21.03
N SER A 23 -11.86 4.04 -19.73
CA SER A 23 -10.88 4.83 -19.00
C SER A 23 -9.48 4.67 -19.60
N LEU A 24 -9.04 3.43 -19.88
CA LEU A 24 -7.76 3.17 -20.54
C LEU A 24 -7.70 3.86 -21.92
N GLN A 25 -8.72 3.66 -22.76
CA GLN A 25 -8.76 4.25 -24.09
C GLN A 25 -8.75 5.79 -24.07
N TYR A 26 -9.43 6.39 -23.11
CA TYR A 26 -9.43 7.85 -22.95
C TYR A 26 -8.07 8.38 -22.49
N LEU A 27 -7.46 7.71 -21.50
CA LEU A 27 -6.19 8.13 -20.91
C LEU A 27 -4.99 7.99 -21.85
N GLN A 28 -5.04 7.09 -22.84
CA GLN A 28 -3.99 6.94 -23.85
C GLN A 28 -3.67 8.24 -24.60
N LYS A 29 -4.65 9.12 -24.80
CA LYS A 29 -4.48 10.38 -25.55
C LYS A 29 -3.39 11.28 -24.98
N PHE A 30 -3.05 11.12 -23.72
CA PHE A 30 -2.06 11.94 -23.00
C PHE A 30 -1.16 11.13 -22.07
N ASP A 31 -0.99 9.81 -22.36
CA ASP A 31 -0.19 8.85 -21.56
C ASP A 31 -0.56 8.85 -20.06
N GLY A 32 -1.85 9.05 -19.77
CA GLY A 32 -2.38 9.13 -18.42
C GLY A 32 -2.26 7.79 -17.67
N LEU A 33 -2.00 7.86 -16.38
CA LEU A 33 -1.94 6.70 -15.48
C LEU A 33 -3.29 6.45 -14.84
N LEU A 34 -3.82 5.23 -15.00
CA LEU A 34 -4.97 4.74 -14.23
C LEU A 34 -4.46 4.00 -12.99
N ILE A 35 -4.81 4.49 -11.80
CA ILE A 35 -4.56 3.79 -10.54
C ILE A 35 -5.83 3.08 -10.14
N ASP A 36 -5.77 1.76 -9.99
CA ASP A 36 -6.89 0.91 -9.64
C ASP A 36 -6.61 0.10 -8.38
N HIS A 37 -7.60 -0.01 -7.51
CA HIS A 37 -7.59 -0.95 -6.40
C HIS A 37 -8.33 -2.20 -6.85
N PRO A 38 -7.60 -3.26 -7.26
CA PRO A 38 -8.23 -4.40 -7.92
C PRO A 38 -8.93 -5.30 -6.90
N GLU A 39 -10.24 -5.24 -6.88
CA GLU A 39 -11.08 -6.04 -5.99
C GLU A 39 -12.40 -6.39 -6.68
N ASP A 40 -12.88 -7.62 -6.54
CA ASP A 40 -14.23 -8.00 -6.89
C ASP A 40 -15.16 -7.82 -5.70
N ASN A 41 -16.02 -6.80 -5.78
CA ASN A 41 -16.92 -6.41 -4.70
C ASN A 41 -17.91 -7.52 -4.29
N TRP A 42 -18.31 -8.38 -5.23
CA TRP A 42 -19.30 -9.43 -4.94
C TRP A 42 -18.65 -10.60 -4.20
N LEU A 43 -17.42 -10.95 -4.56
CA LEU A 43 -16.67 -11.99 -3.84
C LEU A 43 -16.29 -11.55 -2.43
N ASN A 44 -16.02 -10.25 -2.23
CA ASN A 44 -15.66 -9.68 -0.92
C ASN A 44 -16.88 -9.15 -0.12
N LEU A 45 -18.08 -9.28 -0.66
CA LEU A 45 -19.28 -8.74 -0.01
C LEU A 45 -19.43 -9.25 1.44
N PHE A 46 -19.48 -8.32 2.40
CA PHE A 46 -19.53 -8.57 3.85
C PHE A 46 -18.29 -9.29 4.43
N GLY A 47 -17.21 -9.42 3.67
CA GLY A 47 -15.94 -9.95 4.16
C GLY A 47 -15.33 -9.05 5.22
N GLN A 48 -14.68 -9.64 6.24
CA GLN A 48 -14.15 -8.92 7.41
C GLN A 48 -12.64 -9.06 7.52
N MET A 49 -12.10 -10.19 7.10
CA MET A 49 -10.68 -10.54 7.16
C MET A 49 -10.33 -11.49 6.02
N HIS A 50 -9.07 -11.89 5.91
CA HIS A 50 -8.65 -12.92 4.96
C HIS A 50 -9.43 -14.22 5.13
N GLU A 51 -9.91 -14.81 4.01
CA GLU A 51 -10.53 -16.13 4.00
C GLU A 51 -9.48 -17.23 4.20
N GLY A 52 -9.60 -17.96 5.31
CA GLY A 52 -8.66 -19.02 5.65
C GLY A 52 -9.04 -19.72 6.96
N PRO A 53 -8.14 -20.55 7.51
CA PRO A 53 -8.39 -21.23 8.79
C PRO A 53 -8.73 -20.26 9.92
N ASN A 54 -8.06 -19.11 10.00
CA ASN A 54 -8.26 -18.12 11.05
C ASN A 54 -9.68 -17.51 10.99
N SER A 55 -10.16 -17.12 9.80
CA SER A 55 -11.52 -16.58 9.66
C SER A 55 -12.59 -17.61 10.05
N THR A 56 -12.35 -18.88 9.71
CA THR A 56 -13.25 -19.98 10.08
C THR A 56 -13.29 -20.19 11.59
N MET A 57 -12.13 -20.19 12.26
CA MET A 57 -12.04 -20.33 13.72
C MET A 57 -12.70 -19.16 14.47
N LEU A 58 -12.57 -17.95 13.94
CA LEU A 58 -13.14 -16.73 14.53
C LEU A 58 -14.62 -16.53 14.18
N GLY A 59 -15.19 -17.34 13.27
CA GLY A 59 -16.57 -17.20 12.81
C GLY A 59 -16.79 -15.95 11.97
N LEU A 60 -15.74 -15.35 11.41
CA LEU A 60 -15.80 -14.14 10.58
C LEU A 60 -15.89 -14.49 9.10
N LYS A 61 -16.68 -13.74 8.34
CA LYS A 61 -16.74 -13.91 6.89
C LYS A 61 -15.40 -13.53 6.25
N GLY A 62 -14.84 -14.44 5.46
CA GLY A 62 -13.58 -14.25 4.77
C GLY A 62 -13.70 -13.38 3.52
N MET A 63 -12.60 -12.71 3.18
CA MET A 63 -12.32 -12.02 1.91
C MET A 63 -11.36 -12.91 1.11
N PRO A 64 -11.85 -13.67 0.12
CA PRO A 64 -11.04 -14.66 -0.58
C PRO A 64 -9.96 -13.99 -1.46
N ARG A 65 -8.80 -14.65 -1.60
CA ARG A 65 -7.73 -14.21 -2.51
C ARG A 65 -8.24 -13.99 -3.93
N ILE A 66 -9.13 -14.88 -4.36
CA ILE A 66 -9.67 -14.86 -5.73
C ILE A 66 -10.35 -13.54 -6.08
N ALA A 67 -10.86 -12.77 -5.09
CA ALA A 67 -11.46 -11.46 -5.34
C ALA A 67 -10.46 -10.45 -5.92
N GLU A 68 -9.23 -10.42 -5.41
CA GLU A 68 -8.14 -9.62 -5.97
C GLU A 68 -7.63 -10.20 -7.29
N GLU A 69 -7.42 -11.53 -7.33
CA GLU A 69 -6.82 -12.22 -8.46
C GLU A 69 -7.67 -12.11 -9.74
N VAL A 70 -9.00 -12.26 -9.64
CA VAL A 70 -9.92 -12.10 -10.79
C VAL A 70 -9.90 -10.66 -11.29
N ALA A 71 -9.92 -9.68 -10.39
CA ALA A 71 -9.86 -8.27 -10.77
C ALA A 71 -8.55 -7.93 -11.49
N VAL A 72 -7.40 -8.38 -10.95
CA VAL A 72 -6.09 -8.21 -11.59
C VAL A 72 -6.07 -8.89 -12.97
N SER A 73 -6.50 -10.15 -13.06
CA SER A 73 -6.54 -10.90 -14.33
C SER A 73 -7.37 -10.18 -15.38
N ARG A 74 -8.62 -9.81 -15.04
CA ARG A 74 -9.51 -9.04 -15.92
C ARG A 74 -8.86 -7.76 -16.42
N ASN A 75 -8.29 -6.99 -15.51
CA ASN A 75 -7.72 -5.68 -15.82
C ASN A 75 -6.44 -5.78 -16.67
N LEU A 76 -5.65 -6.84 -16.50
CA LEU A 76 -4.49 -7.12 -17.33
C LEU A 76 -4.89 -7.50 -18.77
N GLU A 77 -5.96 -8.30 -18.96
CA GLU A 77 -6.48 -8.61 -20.29
C GLU A 77 -7.02 -7.33 -20.99
N LEU A 78 -7.71 -6.47 -20.26
CA LEU A 78 -8.18 -5.19 -20.80
C LEU A 78 -7.00 -4.26 -21.15
N LEU A 79 -5.94 -4.23 -20.33
CA LEU A 79 -4.73 -3.49 -20.61
C LEU A 79 -4.02 -4.02 -21.87
N ALA A 80 -3.93 -5.34 -22.03
CA ALA A 80 -3.35 -5.97 -23.21
C ALA A 80 -4.13 -5.63 -24.50
N TYR A 81 -5.45 -5.58 -24.40
CA TYR A 81 -6.33 -5.23 -25.52
C TYR A 81 -6.28 -3.74 -25.88
N ALA A 82 -6.43 -2.87 -24.87
CA ALA A 82 -6.58 -1.42 -25.08
C ALA A 82 -5.24 -0.68 -25.16
N SER A 83 -4.17 -1.28 -24.64
CA SER A 83 -2.93 -0.58 -24.29
C SER A 83 -3.18 0.50 -23.19
N GLY A 84 -2.19 1.35 -22.90
CA GLY A 84 -2.30 2.36 -21.85
C GLY A 84 -1.36 2.07 -20.68
N ARG A 85 -1.61 2.73 -19.53
CA ARG A 85 -0.80 2.58 -18.28
C ARG A 85 -1.72 2.30 -17.10
N VAL A 86 -1.43 1.24 -16.36
CA VAL A 86 -2.17 0.87 -15.14
C VAL A 86 -1.21 0.72 -13.96
N HIS A 87 -1.63 1.21 -12.83
CA HIS A 87 -0.99 0.94 -11.54
C HIS A 87 -1.98 0.25 -10.61
N PHE A 88 -1.68 -0.98 -10.19
CA PHE A 88 -2.47 -1.68 -9.19
C PHE A 88 -2.05 -1.27 -7.80
N SER A 89 -2.96 -0.65 -7.08
CA SER A 89 -2.70 -0.15 -5.74
C SER A 89 -3.04 -1.19 -4.68
N LYS A 90 -2.12 -1.39 -3.75
CA LYS A 90 -2.27 -2.22 -2.55
C LYS A 90 -2.53 -3.69 -2.85
N LEU A 91 -1.75 -4.30 -3.76
CA LEU A 91 -1.80 -5.75 -3.94
C LEU A 91 -1.43 -6.49 -2.66
N SER A 92 -2.03 -7.65 -2.44
CA SER A 92 -1.86 -8.41 -1.21
C SER A 92 -1.61 -9.90 -1.40
N THR A 93 -1.89 -10.45 -2.60
CA THR A 93 -1.81 -11.90 -2.85
C THR A 93 -0.59 -12.28 -3.68
N ALA A 94 -0.01 -13.44 -3.38
CA ALA A 94 1.12 -14.00 -4.11
C ALA A 94 0.83 -14.14 -5.61
N LYS A 95 -0.37 -14.62 -5.96
CA LYS A 95 -0.76 -14.83 -7.36
C LYS A 95 -0.97 -13.52 -8.12
N ALA A 96 -1.50 -12.48 -7.50
CA ALA A 96 -1.59 -11.16 -8.13
C ALA A 96 -0.19 -10.59 -8.46
N ILE A 97 0.77 -10.73 -7.55
CA ILE A 97 2.17 -10.34 -7.80
C ILE A 97 2.77 -11.15 -8.97
N ASP A 98 2.52 -12.46 -9.03
CA ASP A 98 2.99 -13.30 -10.15
C ASP A 98 2.36 -12.90 -11.50
N MET A 99 1.08 -12.53 -11.50
CA MET A 99 0.39 -12.02 -12.70
C MET A 99 1.02 -10.69 -13.18
N VAL A 100 1.30 -9.75 -12.27
CA VAL A 100 1.98 -8.48 -12.62
C VAL A 100 3.39 -8.76 -13.14
N ARG A 101 4.14 -9.67 -12.51
CA ARG A 101 5.47 -10.09 -12.97
C ARG A 101 5.43 -10.64 -14.39
N ALA A 102 4.45 -11.50 -14.69
CA ALA A 102 4.26 -12.06 -16.02
C ALA A 102 3.85 -10.99 -17.05
N ALA A 103 2.98 -10.05 -16.67
CA ALA A 103 2.54 -8.95 -17.52
C ALA A 103 3.68 -7.99 -17.87
N LYS A 104 4.53 -7.64 -16.89
CA LYS A 104 5.76 -6.84 -17.13
C LYS A 104 6.71 -7.53 -18.11
N LYS A 105 6.91 -8.86 -17.98
CA LYS A 105 7.74 -9.63 -18.92
C LYS A 105 7.17 -9.64 -20.35
N LYS A 106 5.85 -9.51 -20.52
CA LYS A 106 5.18 -9.36 -21.83
C LYS A 106 5.25 -7.92 -22.37
N GLY A 107 5.84 -6.98 -21.63
CA GLY A 107 5.98 -5.57 -22.04
C GLY A 107 4.74 -4.72 -21.79
N LEU A 108 3.77 -5.18 -21.00
CA LEU A 108 2.63 -4.34 -20.62
C LEU A 108 3.09 -3.22 -19.67
N LYS A 109 2.56 -2.02 -19.87
CA LYS A 109 2.84 -0.86 -19.01
C LYS A 109 2.02 -0.96 -17.72
N VAL A 110 2.36 -1.92 -16.88
CA VAL A 110 1.75 -2.17 -15.57
C VAL A 110 2.75 -1.99 -14.46
N SER A 111 2.31 -1.42 -13.36
CA SER A 111 3.05 -1.29 -12.11
C SER A 111 2.14 -1.62 -10.92
N CYS A 112 2.72 -1.80 -9.74
CA CYS A 112 1.94 -2.03 -8.54
C CYS A 112 2.62 -1.49 -7.28
N ASP A 113 1.80 -1.24 -6.27
CA ASP A 113 2.26 -0.96 -4.92
C ASP A 113 1.70 -1.98 -3.91
N ILE A 114 2.29 -1.97 -2.72
CA ILE A 114 1.82 -2.65 -1.53
C ILE A 114 1.89 -1.70 -0.34
N ALA A 115 1.05 -1.94 0.68
CA ALA A 115 1.19 -1.21 1.94
C ALA A 115 2.40 -1.73 2.75
N SER A 116 3.15 -0.83 3.35
CA SER A 116 4.40 -1.13 4.07
C SER A 116 4.24 -2.12 5.22
N TYR A 117 3.04 -2.21 5.78
CA TYR A 117 2.74 -3.15 6.86
C TYR A 117 2.38 -4.56 6.38
N GLN A 118 1.93 -4.74 5.13
CA GLN A 118 1.50 -6.06 4.62
C GLN A 118 2.62 -7.12 4.67
N PRO A 119 3.90 -6.82 4.35
CA PRO A 119 4.97 -7.78 4.55
C PRO A 119 5.35 -8.04 6.01
N LEU A 120 4.85 -7.24 6.97
CA LEU A 120 5.19 -7.31 8.39
C LEU A 120 4.10 -7.96 9.24
N LEU A 121 2.85 -7.86 8.82
CA LEU A 121 1.67 -8.32 9.56
C LEU A 121 0.95 -9.42 8.76
N ASN A 122 0.41 -10.43 9.45
CA ASN A 122 -0.39 -11.49 8.86
C ASN A 122 -1.72 -11.67 9.60
N ASP A 123 -2.58 -12.54 9.10
CA ASP A 123 -3.93 -12.76 9.60
C ASP A 123 -4.00 -13.46 10.98
N GLU A 124 -2.91 -14.05 11.47
CA GLU A 124 -2.83 -14.63 12.82
C GLU A 124 -2.99 -13.59 13.93
N LEU A 125 -2.67 -12.32 13.61
CA LEU A 125 -2.77 -11.19 14.54
C LEU A 125 -4.20 -10.76 14.87
N LEU A 126 -5.20 -11.36 14.20
CA LEU A 126 -6.62 -11.05 14.44
C LEU A 126 -7.27 -11.96 15.49
N SER A 127 -6.51 -12.83 16.13
CA SER A 127 -7.00 -13.85 17.07
C SER A 127 -7.77 -13.30 18.28
N ASP A 128 -7.51 -12.04 18.67
CA ASP A 128 -8.15 -11.33 19.78
C ASP A 128 -9.19 -10.29 19.34
N PHE A 129 -9.56 -10.28 18.04
CA PHE A 129 -10.50 -9.33 17.45
C PHE A 129 -10.09 -7.85 17.55
N ASP A 130 -8.78 -7.57 17.68
CA ASP A 130 -8.31 -6.18 17.66
C ASP A 130 -8.62 -5.52 16.31
N THR A 131 -9.58 -4.60 16.32
CA THR A 131 -10.04 -3.89 15.14
C THR A 131 -8.95 -3.05 14.47
N ASN A 132 -7.86 -2.71 15.17
CA ASN A 132 -6.72 -2.01 14.59
C ASN A 132 -6.02 -2.79 13.49
N TYR A 133 -6.17 -4.12 13.45
CA TYR A 133 -5.68 -4.97 12.34
C TYR A 133 -6.70 -5.15 11.21
N LYS A 134 -7.92 -4.60 11.34
CA LYS A 134 -8.92 -4.65 10.27
C LYS A 134 -8.60 -3.63 9.18
N VAL A 135 -8.05 -4.11 8.07
CA VAL A 135 -7.57 -3.30 6.92
C VAL A 135 -8.06 -3.88 5.60
N ASN A 136 -8.11 -3.04 4.55
CA ASN A 136 -8.39 -3.47 3.18
C ASN A 136 -7.25 -3.01 2.24
N PRO A 137 -6.60 -3.93 1.48
CA PRO A 137 -6.79 -5.40 1.50
C PRO A 137 -6.52 -6.00 2.89
N PRO A 138 -7.14 -7.16 3.22
CA PRO A 138 -6.94 -7.78 4.51
C PRO A 138 -5.50 -8.26 4.69
N LEU A 139 -5.05 -8.37 5.94
CA LEU A 139 -3.81 -9.06 6.26
C LEU A 139 -3.94 -10.50 5.77
N ARG A 140 -2.97 -10.96 4.96
CA ARG A 140 -2.95 -12.29 4.36
C ARG A 140 -2.11 -13.26 5.18
N GLU A 141 -2.01 -14.51 4.72
CA GLU A 141 -1.17 -15.52 5.32
C GLU A 141 0.32 -15.27 5.09
N LYS A 142 1.15 -16.00 5.82
CA LYS A 142 2.61 -15.96 5.73
C LYS A 142 3.14 -16.19 4.31
N SER A 143 2.51 -17.07 3.55
CA SER A 143 2.89 -17.36 2.16
C SER A 143 2.76 -16.13 1.23
N ASP A 144 1.73 -15.32 1.45
CA ASP A 144 1.55 -14.07 0.72
C ASP A 144 2.60 -13.02 1.15
N GLN A 145 2.87 -12.89 2.46
CA GLN A 145 3.95 -12.00 2.95
C GLN A 145 5.29 -12.32 2.28
N ASP A 146 5.66 -13.60 2.20
CA ASP A 146 6.92 -14.04 1.60
C ASP A 146 6.97 -13.69 0.10
N ALA A 147 5.84 -13.80 -0.60
CA ALA A 147 5.73 -13.38 -1.99
C ALA A 147 5.85 -11.86 -2.17
N LEU A 148 5.31 -11.05 -1.25
CA LEU A 148 5.49 -9.60 -1.25
C LEU A 148 6.95 -9.22 -1.05
N ILE A 149 7.64 -9.82 -0.08
CA ILE A 149 9.08 -9.61 0.16
C ILE A 149 9.89 -9.98 -1.09
N LYS A 150 9.58 -11.12 -1.73
CA LYS A 150 10.21 -11.51 -2.99
C LYS A 150 9.94 -10.51 -4.10
N GLY A 151 8.70 -10.01 -4.22
CA GLY A 151 8.32 -9.01 -5.21
C GLY A 151 9.00 -7.66 -5.04
N LEU A 152 9.32 -7.27 -3.80
CA LEU A 152 10.16 -6.10 -3.51
C LEU A 152 11.59 -6.30 -3.99
N LYS A 153 12.19 -7.47 -3.72
CA LYS A 153 13.58 -7.80 -4.09
C LYS A 153 13.78 -7.90 -5.60
N ASP A 154 12.84 -8.50 -6.31
CA ASP A 154 12.99 -8.75 -7.75
C ASP A 154 12.45 -7.62 -8.64
N GLY A 155 11.97 -6.51 -8.04
CA GLY A 155 11.47 -5.35 -8.76
C GLY A 155 10.08 -5.50 -9.36
N THR A 156 9.35 -6.57 -9.03
CA THR A 156 7.95 -6.73 -9.46
C THR A 156 7.06 -5.68 -8.82
N ILE A 157 7.26 -5.39 -7.53
CA ILE A 157 6.58 -4.32 -6.81
C ILE A 157 7.37 -3.04 -7.01
N ASP A 158 6.71 -2.00 -7.52
CA ASP A 158 7.34 -0.73 -7.90
C ASP A 158 7.41 0.27 -6.75
N VAL A 159 6.38 0.31 -5.91
CA VAL A 159 6.21 1.36 -4.90
C VAL A 159 5.78 0.74 -3.57
N LEU A 160 6.23 1.34 -2.46
CA LEU A 160 5.70 1.10 -1.11
C LEU A 160 4.88 2.32 -0.68
N VAL A 161 3.67 2.07 -0.16
CA VAL A 161 2.78 3.12 0.35
C VAL A 161 2.49 2.93 1.83
N SER A 162 2.16 4.00 2.53
CA SER A 162 1.76 3.94 3.95
C SER A 162 0.38 3.29 4.15
N ASN A 163 -0.52 3.42 3.18
CA ASN A 163 -1.94 3.12 3.30
C ASN A 163 -2.52 3.70 4.60
N HIS A 164 -2.24 4.98 4.83
CA HIS A 164 -2.64 5.71 6.03
C HIS A 164 -4.12 6.07 5.95
N ILE A 165 -4.95 5.42 6.76
CA ILE A 165 -6.40 5.62 6.82
C ILE A 165 -6.78 5.98 8.25
N PRO A 166 -6.83 7.28 8.59
CA PRO A 166 -7.27 7.73 9.90
C PRO A 166 -8.78 7.58 10.04
N LEU A 167 -9.21 6.98 11.14
CA LEU A 167 -10.60 6.78 11.51
C LEU A 167 -10.84 7.39 12.89
N ASP A 168 -12.05 7.80 13.16
CA ASP A 168 -12.47 8.22 14.49
C ASP A 168 -12.72 7.01 15.42
N ASP A 169 -12.85 7.29 16.70
CA ASP A 169 -13.05 6.25 17.69
C ASP A 169 -14.42 5.56 17.50
N GLU A 170 -15.44 6.30 17.04
CA GLU A 170 -16.80 5.78 16.82
C GLU A 170 -16.85 4.77 15.66
N SER A 171 -16.01 4.95 14.65
CA SER A 171 -15.89 4.02 13.50
C SER A 171 -15.02 2.82 13.80
N LYS A 172 -14.16 2.88 14.82
CA LYS A 172 -13.08 1.88 15.03
C LYS A 172 -13.24 1.05 16.29
N PHE A 173 -13.68 1.63 17.40
CA PHE A 173 -13.86 0.92 18.65
C PHE A 173 -15.27 0.33 18.77
N LEU A 174 -15.54 -0.60 17.86
CA LEU A 174 -16.79 -1.36 17.74
C LEU A 174 -16.49 -2.85 17.78
N GLU A 175 -17.52 -3.67 17.75
CA GLU A 175 -17.40 -5.10 17.44
C GLU A 175 -16.68 -5.27 16.09
N PHE A 176 -15.90 -6.33 15.94
CA PHE A 176 -15.01 -6.48 14.81
C PHE A 176 -15.72 -6.40 13.45
N ASP A 177 -16.92 -6.96 13.32
CA ASP A 177 -17.72 -6.94 12.09
C ASP A 177 -18.29 -5.55 11.77
N LEU A 178 -18.52 -4.70 12.75
CA LEU A 178 -19.04 -3.34 12.59
C LEU A 178 -17.95 -2.29 12.38
N ALA A 179 -16.72 -2.55 12.84
CA ALA A 179 -15.61 -1.60 12.73
C ALA A 179 -15.20 -1.35 11.27
N ASP A 180 -14.82 -0.12 10.94
CA ASP A 180 -14.34 0.26 9.62
C ASP A 180 -12.92 -0.25 9.33
N PHE A 181 -12.62 -0.45 8.05
CA PHE A 181 -11.30 -0.84 7.56
C PHE A 181 -10.34 0.35 7.54
N GLY A 182 -9.26 0.26 8.27
CA GLY A 182 -8.23 1.31 8.23
C GLY A 182 -7.27 1.27 9.40
N MET A 183 -6.09 1.83 9.16
CA MET A 183 -4.98 1.91 10.11
C MET A 183 -4.17 3.18 9.84
N ILE A 184 -3.78 3.91 10.88
CA ILE A 184 -2.81 5.00 10.71
C ILE A 184 -1.39 4.45 10.64
N ASN A 185 -0.64 4.84 9.59
CA ASN A 185 0.71 4.33 9.35
C ASN A 185 1.72 5.39 8.91
N LEU A 186 1.30 6.64 8.71
CA LEU A 186 2.20 7.65 8.16
C LEU A 186 3.40 7.92 9.08
N GLN A 187 3.16 8.03 10.39
CA GLN A 187 4.22 8.30 11.37
C GLN A 187 5.09 7.06 11.65
N THR A 188 4.54 5.84 11.53
CA THR A 188 5.27 4.58 11.73
C THR A 188 5.95 4.08 10.45
N PHE A 189 5.75 4.76 9.32
CA PHE A 189 6.24 4.34 8.01
C PHE A 189 7.77 4.15 7.97
N ALA A 190 8.53 5.07 8.57
CA ALA A 190 9.98 4.96 8.68
C ALA A 190 10.42 3.69 9.43
N SER A 191 9.70 3.32 10.49
CA SER A 191 9.97 2.09 11.25
C SER A 191 9.63 0.83 10.45
N HIS A 192 8.58 0.86 9.61
CA HIS A 192 8.30 -0.25 8.69
C HIS A 192 9.44 -0.44 7.69
N ILE A 193 9.98 0.66 7.12
CA ILE A 193 11.14 0.61 6.21
C ILE A 193 12.37 0.04 6.92
N ALA A 194 12.67 0.48 8.15
CA ALA A 194 13.79 -0.07 8.93
C ALA A 194 13.63 -1.57 9.18
N THR A 195 12.44 -2.01 9.55
CA THR A 195 12.14 -3.44 9.80
C THR A 195 12.27 -4.27 8.51
N LEU A 196 11.75 -3.78 7.39
CA LEU A 196 11.89 -4.42 6.08
C LEU A 196 13.35 -4.49 5.61
N GLY A 197 14.20 -3.54 6.04
CA GLY A 197 15.64 -3.52 5.79
C GLY A 197 16.39 -4.77 6.29
N ASN A 198 15.81 -5.55 7.20
CA ASN A 198 16.34 -6.85 7.61
C ASN A 198 16.15 -7.94 6.54
N SER A 199 15.27 -7.73 5.58
CA SER A 199 14.92 -8.71 4.55
C SER A 199 15.16 -8.22 3.13
N VAL A 200 15.15 -6.91 2.89
CA VAL A 200 15.29 -6.27 1.57
C VAL A 200 16.36 -5.19 1.69
N ASP A 201 17.22 -5.05 0.67
CA ASP A 201 18.26 -4.02 0.67
C ASP A 201 17.66 -2.62 0.87
N MET A 202 18.27 -1.83 1.75
CA MET A 202 17.79 -0.50 2.10
C MET A 202 17.71 0.44 0.89
N GLU A 203 18.67 0.36 -0.02
CA GLU A 203 18.67 1.15 -1.27
C GLU A 203 17.44 0.87 -2.11
N VAL A 204 17.05 -0.42 -2.23
CA VAL A 204 15.83 -0.83 -2.94
C VAL A 204 14.58 -0.26 -2.25
N LEU A 205 14.52 -0.31 -0.92
CA LEU A 205 13.38 0.24 -0.17
C LEU A 205 13.27 1.76 -0.33
N ILE A 206 14.40 2.47 -0.23
CA ILE A 206 14.45 3.93 -0.44
C ILE A 206 14.01 4.31 -1.84
N GLU A 207 14.49 3.60 -2.87
CA GLU A 207 14.04 3.84 -4.25
C GLU A 207 12.51 3.71 -4.39
N LYS A 208 11.90 2.70 -3.77
CA LYS A 208 10.45 2.45 -3.85
C LYS A 208 9.57 3.48 -3.13
N ILE A 209 10.16 4.33 -2.30
CA ILE A 209 9.44 5.42 -1.60
C ILE A 209 9.84 6.82 -2.07
N THR A 210 10.85 6.92 -2.95
CA THR A 210 11.38 8.21 -3.45
C THR A 210 11.31 8.30 -4.98
N ASP A 211 12.25 7.71 -5.68
CA ASP A 211 12.41 7.86 -7.14
C ASP A 211 11.34 7.08 -7.92
N ALA A 212 11.01 5.87 -7.49
CA ALA A 212 10.04 5.04 -8.19
C ALA A 212 8.64 5.68 -8.28
N PRO A 213 8.04 6.21 -7.19
CA PRO A 213 6.76 6.92 -7.28
C PRO A 213 6.85 8.19 -8.14
N ARG A 214 7.99 8.90 -8.15
CA ARG A 214 8.18 10.07 -9.01
C ARG A 214 8.21 9.69 -10.49
N ARG A 215 8.96 8.62 -10.84
CA ARG A 215 8.96 8.07 -12.21
C ARG A 215 7.57 7.60 -12.64
N LEU A 216 6.86 6.90 -11.75
CA LEU A 216 5.51 6.41 -12.00
C LEU A 216 4.54 7.56 -12.36
N LEU A 217 4.62 8.66 -11.63
CA LEU A 217 3.76 9.83 -11.77
C LEU A 217 4.30 10.88 -12.77
N ASN A 218 5.38 10.57 -13.49
CA ASN A 218 6.05 11.51 -14.43
C ASN A 218 6.44 12.85 -13.75
N LEU A 219 6.84 12.81 -12.47
CA LEU A 219 7.32 13.97 -11.73
C LEU A 219 8.83 14.15 -11.95
N ALA A 220 9.29 15.40 -11.92
CA ALA A 220 10.71 15.70 -12.03
C ALA A 220 11.52 15.00 -10.94
N PRO A 221 12.72 14.46 -11.25
CA PRO A 221 13.59 13.86 -10.25
C PRO A 221 14.03 14.91 -9.22
N VAL A 222 14.34 14.44 -8.01
CA VAL A 222 14.95 15.27 -6.96
C VAL A 222 16.37 14.77 -6.75
N THR A 223 17.34 15.71 -6.79
CA THR A 223 18.76 15.41 -6.62
C THR A 223 19.30 16.16 -5.40
N ILE A 224 20.38 15.61 -4.83
CA ILE A 224 21.13 16.24 -3.73
C ILE A 224 22.35 16.91 -4.35
N ASP A 225 22.19 18.17 -4.80
CA ASP A 225 23.23 18.94 -5.46
C ASP A 225 23.35 20.36 -4.85
N ILE A 226 24.53 20.96 -4.97
CA ILE A 226 24.78 22.33 -4.49
C ILE A 226 23.86 23.31 -5.24
N GLY A 227 23.15 24.15 -4.47
CA GLY A 227 22.22 25.14 -5.01
C GLY A 227 20.81 24.63 -5.28
N MET A 228 20.57 23.31 -5.15
CA MET A 228 19.23 22.74 -5.26
C MET A 228 18.43 22.98 -3.98
N LYS A 229 17.12 23.10 -4.14
CA LYS A 229 16.19 23.25 -3.02
C LYS A 229 16.14 21.96 -2.22
N ALA A 230 16.38 22.04 -0.91
CA ALA A 230 16.37 20.88 -0.04
C ALA A 230 14.97 20.25 0.02
N ASN A 231 14.91 18.96 -0.32
CA ASN A 231 13.76 18.08 -0.17
C ASN A 231 14.30 16.74 0.32
N LEU A 232 14.58 16.67 1.62
CA LEU A 232 15.40 15.64 2.23
C LEU A 232 14.75 15.15 3.53
N THR A 233 14.94 13.88 3.82
CA THR A 233 14.64 13.27 5.11
C THR A 233 15.92 12.65 5.68
N LEU A 234 16.30 13.01 6.89
CA LEU A 234 17.32 12.29 7.65
C LEU A 234 16.63 11.14 8.36
N PHE A 235 17.06 9.94 8.07
CA PHE A 235 16.48 8.71 8.58
C PHE A 235 17.54 7.94 9.38
N ASP A 236 17.22 7.61 10.64
CA ASP A 236 18.03 6.71 11.46
C ASP A 236 17.34 5.34 11.54
N PRO A 237 17.84 4.30 10.85
CA PRO A 237 17.23 2.97 10.84
C PRO A 237 17.40 2.21 12.15
N LYS A 238 18.22 2.70 13.10
CA LYS A 238 18.51 2.05 14.38
C LYS A 238 17.91 2.78 15.59
N CYS A 239 17.35 3.97 15.39
CA CYS A 239 16.74 4.73 16.46
C CYS A 239 15.53 3.97 17.03
N GLU A 240 15.57 3.66 18.32
CA GLU A 240 14.43 3.11 19.06
C GLU A 240 13.57 4.23 19.61
N TRP A 241 12.25 4.11 19.47
CA TRP A 241 11.29 5.06 20.00
C TRP A 241 9.97 4.37 20.30
N THR A 242 9.18 4.92 21.22
CA THR A 242 7.88 4.36 21.58
C THR A 242 6.76 5.22 20.99
N PHE A 243 5.89 4.57 20.21
CA PHE A 243 4.71 5.22 19.65
C PHE A 243 3.60 5.27 20.71
N THR A 244 3.42 6.41 21.34
CA THR A 244 2.47 6.62 22.45
C THR A 244 1.38 7.62 22.04
N PRO A 245 0.27 7.74 22.81
CA PRO A 245 -0.71 8.79 22.58
C PRO A 245 -0.11 10.21 22.63
N ALA A 246 0.95 10.42 23.45
CA ALA A 246 1.62 11.71 23.56
C ALA A 246 2.53 12.04 22.35
N THR A 247 3.10 11.01 21.70
CA THR A 247 3.95 11.17 20.52
C THR A 247 3.18 11.04 19.21
N ASN A 248 1.90 10.63 19.24
CA ASN A 248 1.06 10.52 18.07
C ASN A 248 0.65 11.90 17.56
N LEU A 249 1.03 12.23 16.32
CA LEU A 249 0.70 13.48 15.64
C LEU A 249 -0.65 13.44 14.91
N SER A 250 -1.23 12.24 14.72
CA SER A 250 -2.56 12.08 14.15
C SER A 250 -3.64 12.42 15.19
N LYS A 251 -4.77 12.94 14.73
CA LYS A 251 -5.99 13.04 15.56
C LYS A 251 -6.61 11.67 15.81
N SER A 252 -6.37 10.70 14.95
CA SER A 252 -6.84 9.32 15.05
C SER A 252 -5.87 8.45 15.82
N ARG A 253 -6.40 7.38 16.43
CA ARG A 253 -5.63 6.44 17.28
C ARG A 253 -5.68 5.00 16.79
N ASN A 254 -6.30 4.74 15.64
CA ASN A 254 -6.49 3.40 15.07
C ASN A 254 -5.18 2.81 14.54
N SER A 255 -4.31 2.37 15.45
CA SER A 255 -3.02 1.76 15.12
C SER A 255 -2.67 0.62 16.07
N PRO A 256 -2.31 -0.57 15.55
CA PRO A 256 -1.82 -1.68 16.38
C PRO A 256 -0.40 -1.42 16.93
N TRP A 257 0.25 -0.37 16.47
CA TRP A 257 1.59 0.03 16.92
C TRP A 257 1.56 0.93 18.16
N LEU A 258 0.39 1.45 18.54
CA LEU A 258 0.27 2.34 19.69
C LEU A 258 0.67 1.61 20.99
N GLY A 259 1.56 2.23 21.77
CA GLY A 259 2.16 1.65 22.97
C GLY A 259 3.36 0.74 22.70
N LYS A 260 3.72 0.47 21.43
CA LYS A 260 4.86 -0.40 21.09
C LYS A 260 6.13 0.40 20.87
N THR A 261 7.26 -0.19 21.22
CA THR A 261 8.60 0.30 20.85
C THR A 261 8.89 -0.12 19.40
N LEU A 262 9.28 0.84 18.59
CA LEU A 262 9.60 0.69 17.17
C LEU A 262 11.07 1.04 16.94
N THR A 263 11.65 0.45 15.91
CA THR A 263 13.01 0.76 15.46
C THR A 263 12.96 1.46 14.10
N GLY A 264 13.73 2.53 13.96
CA GLY A 264 13.77 3.35 12.74
C GLY A 264 12.86 4.58 12.87
N LYS A 265 13.47 5.76 12.70
CA LYS A 265 12.79 7.06 12.84
C LYS A 265 13.32 8.06 11.82
N ALA A 266 12.43 8.89 11.27
CA ALA A 266 12.85 10.12 10.60
C ALA A 266 13.23 11.13 11.67
N VAL A 267 14.49 11.59 11.68
CA VAL A 267 15.00 12.51 12.71
C VAL A 267 14.99 13.97 12.26
N ALA A 268 14.94 14.22 10.95
CA ALA A 268 14.75 15.56 10.40
C ALA A 268 14.12 15.50 9.02
N VAL A 269 13.30 16.48 8.70
CA VAL A 269 12.68 16.65 7.38
C VAL A 269 12.90 18.06 6.88
N PHE A 270 13.35 18.21 5.64
CA PHE A 270 13.51 19.47 4.92
C PHE A 270 12.61 19.46 3.69
N ASN A 271 11.69 20.37 3.60
CA ASN A 271 10.79 20.48 2.45
C ASN A 271 10.40 21.95 2.21
N ASN A 272 10.60 22.42 0.97
CA ASN A 272 10.20 23.76 0.54
C ASN A 272 10.64 24.89 1.50
N SER A 273 11.90 24.89 1.92
CA SER A 273 12.50 25.84 2.88
C SER A 273 11.93 25.78 4.29
N LYS A 274 11.14 24.76 4.62
CA LYS A 274 10.75 24.41 5.99
C LYS A 274 11.62 23.27 6.48
N GLN A 275 11.91 23.29 7.77
CA GLN A 275 12.60 22.19 8.45
C GLN A 275 11.84 21.81 9.71
N VAL A 276 11.81 20.52 10.00
CA VAL A 276 11.34 19.95 11.26
C VAL A 276 12.46 19.04 11.76
N LEU A 277 12.87 19.24 12.98
CA LEU A 277 13.90 18.45 13.68
C LEU A 277 13.22 17.68 14.80
N ASP A 278 13.74 16.51 15.13
CA ASP A 278 13.18 15.60 16.14
C ASP A 278 11.70 15.25 15.88
N VAL A 279 11.47 14.69 14.69
CA VAL A 279 10.13 14.32 14.21
C VAL A 279 9.55 13.12 14.99
#